data_2078cd3c58bd8684ec7aa2f5153e7fa4
#
_entry.id   2078cd3c58bd8684ec7aa2f5153e7fa4
#
_cell.length_a   1.000
_cell.length_b   1.000
_cell.length_c   1.000
_cell.angle_alpha   90.00
_cell.angle_beta   90.00
_cell.angle_gamma   90.00
#
_symmetry.space_group_name_H-M   'P 1'
#
loop_
_entity.id
_entity.type
_entity.pdbx_description
1 polymer ?
#
loop_
_entity_poly.entity_id
_entity_poly.type
_entity_poly.pdbx_seq_one_letter_code
_entity_poly.pdbx_strand_id
1 'polypeptide(L)'
;MSFLQLFIVSIVQGFAELLPVSSSAHVIMAEKLMGLDPTSPELTMLLVMLHTGTMFAVIVYFWKSWRATYFSSAPAFRSNAWLLVAATALTGIVGFGLLKGITHFMRKTAPGFEIEHLFGNAKLMAGALAAAGVLIIVSSRQQARQHGTLSVGKAMVIGAVQGLCLPFRGFSRSGATISAGIAMGVPQRRAEEFSFALAVVLTPAVLVKEGWRFYQAVANGSLGHLEHGNSLAHLLAPSLLGMLLSFLAGLLALRWLSRWLEQGRWHFFGAYCLAASLVVLAVG
;
A
#
# COMPACT_ATOMS: atom_id res chain seq x y z
N MET A 1 3.90 -20.51 12.48
CA MET A 1 2.59 -19.99 11.98
C MET A 1 1.75 -21.16 11.46
N SER A 2 0.45 -21.26 11.82
CA SER A 2 -0.45 -22.27 11.28
C SER A 2 -0.88 -21.96 9.84
N PHE A 3 -1.34 -22.99 9.10
CA PHE A 3 -1.89 -22.79 7.74
C PHE A 3 -3.07 -21.80 7.74
N LEU A 4 -3.93 -21.86 8.75
CA LEU A 4 -5.08 -20.94 8.87
C LEU A 4 -4.63 -19.48 9.05
N GLN A 5 -3.62 -19.24 9.88
CA GLN A 5 -3.04 -17.90 10.06
C GLN A 5 -2.43 -17.38 8.76
N LEU A 6 -1.65 -18.21 8.05
CA LEU A 6 -1.10 -17.89 6.73
C LEU A 6 -2.20 -17.52 5.74
N PHE A 7 -3.24 -18.34 5.66
CA PHE A 7 -4.37 -18.11 4.76
C PHE A 7 -5.06 -16.78 5.07
N ILE A 8 -5.40 -16.53 6.33
CA ILE A 8 -6.09 -15.28 6.75
C ILE A 8 -5.22 -14.06 6.42
N VAL A 9 -3.95 -14.03 6.81
CA VAL A 9 -3.06 -12.89 6.55
C VAL A 9 -2.91 -12.65 5.04
N SER A 10 -2.78 -13.71 4.25
CA SER A 10 -2.63 -13.60 2.79
C SER A 10 -3.87 -13.03 2.13
N ILE A 11 -5.06 -13.47 2.53
CA ILE A 11 -6.33 -12.96 1.99
C ILE A 11 -6.56 -11.51 2.44
N VAL A 12 -6.34 -11.20 3.71
CA VAL A 12 -6.45 -9.83 4.25
C VAL A 12 -5.51 -8.90 3.51
N GLN A 13 -4.24 -9.28 3.33
CA GLN A 13 -3.26 -8.48 2.58
C GLN A 13 -3.70 -8.30 1.13
N GLY A 14 -4.10 -9.39 0.45
CA GLY A 14 -4.50 -9.35 -0.95
C GLY A 14 -5.66 -8.39 -1.23
N PHE A 15 -6.67 -8.40 -0.36
CA PHE A 15 -7.80 -7.48 -0.47
C PHE A 15 -7.43 -6.07 -0.01
N ALA A 16 -6.89 -5.92 1.18
CA ALA A 16 -6.70 -4.61 1.80
C ALA A 16 -5.59 -3.77 1.15
N GLU A 17 -4.59 -4.39 0.48
CA GLU A 17 -3.55 -3.67 -0.27
C GLU A 17 -4.11 -2.93 -1.48
N LEU A 18 -5.05 -3.55 -2.17
CA LEU A 18 -5.58 -3.05 -3.43
C LEU A 18 -6.88 -2.27 -3.27
N LEU A 19 -7.70 -2.63 -2.28
CA LEU A 19 -8.85 -1.81 -1.90
C LEU A 19 -8.38 -0.54 -1.16
N PRO A 20 -9.15 0.56 -1.23
CA PRO A 20 -8.78 1.82 -0.61
C PRO A 20 -9.05 1.85 0.90
N VAL A 21 -8.65 0.81 1.64
CA VAL A 21 -9.02 0.58 3.05
C VAL A 21 -7.83 0.48 4.01
N SER A 22 -6.61 0.66 3.54
CA SER A 22 -5.36 0.54 4.30
C SER A 22 -4.99 -0.89 4.72
N SER A 23 -4.13 -1.53 3.93
CA SER A 23 -3.62 -2.88 4.23
C SER A 23 -2.90 -2.96 5.58
N SER A 24 -2.06 -1.96 5.89
CA SER A 24 -1.30 -1.96 7.14
C SER A 24 -2.20 -1.98 8.39
N ALA A 25 -3.33 -1.27 8.38
CA ALA A 25 -4.26 -1.31 9.50
C ALA A 25 -4.89 -2.70 9.67
N HIS A 26 -5.32 -3.31 8.55
CA HIS A 26 -6.00 -4.61 8.58
C HIS A 26 -5.05 -5.78 8.89
N VAL A 27 -3.86 -5.77 8.31
CA VAL A 27 -2.85 -6.82 8.55
C VAL A 27 -2.36 -6.77 9.98
N ILE A 28 -1.98 -5.60 10.50
CA ILE A 28 -1.55 -5.44 11.90
C ILE A 28 -2.66 -5.90 12.87
N MET A 29 -3.93 -5.55 12.57
CA MET A 29 -5.04 -6.00 13.39
C MET A 29 -5.22 -7.52 13.35
N ALA A 30 -5.15 -8.11 12.15
CA ALA A 30 -5.24 -9.56 11.98
C ALA A 30 -4.09 -10.29 12.71
N GLU A 31 -2.87 -9.79 12.62
CA GLU A 31 -1.70 -10.32 13.30
C GLU A 31 -1.88 -10.26 14.83
N LYS A 32 -2.28 -9.11 15.37
CA LYS A 32 -2.55 -8.94 16.81
C LYS A 32 -3.63 -9.91 17.31
N LEU A 33 -4.76 -10.02 16.59
CA LEU A 33 -5.87 -10.91 16.97
C LEU A 33 -5.47 -12.39 16.92
N MET A 34 -4.50 -12.75 16.09
CA MET A 34 -4.00 -14.13 15.99
C MET A 34 -2.77 -14.39 16.89
N GLY A 35 -2.34 -13.42 17.69
CA GLY A 35 -1.17 -13.55 18.57
C GLY A 35 0.15 -13.70 17.80
N LEU A 36 0.23 -13.16 16.58
CA LEU A 36 1.46 -13.17 15.79
C LEU A 36 2.34 -11.97 16.15
N ASP A 37 3.66 -12.18 16.20
CA ASP A 37 4.65 -11.12 16.41
C ASP A 37 5.03 -10.48 15.06
N PRO A 38 4.59 -9.25 14.77
CA PRO A 38 4.90 -8.57 13.50
C PRO A 38 6.39 -8.30 13.28
N THR A 39 7.20 -8.41 14.33
CA THR A 39 8.66 -8.14 14.27
C THR A 39 9.48 -9.39 13.94
N SER A 40 8.85 -10.57 13.94
CA SER A 40 9.54 -11.81 13.62
C SER A 40 10.07 -11.80 12.18
N PRO A 41 11.30 -12.31 11.95
CA PRO A 41 11.89 -12.37 10.61
C PRO A 41 11.03 -13.19 9.62
N GLU A 42 10.37 -14.23 10.11
CA GLU A 42 9.47 -15.09 9.31
C GLU A 42 8.27 -14.31 8.80
N LEU A 43 7.63 -13.49 9.64
CA LEU A 43 6.53 -12.64 9.23
C LEU A 43 7.00 -11.53 8.29
N THR A 44 8.18 -10.96 8.55
CA THR A 44 8.78 -9.96 7.64
C THR A 44 8.97 -10.54 6.24
N MET A 45 9.52 -11.76 6.13
CA MET A 45 9.66 -12.44 4.82
C MET A 45 8.31 -12.72 4.18
N LEU A 46 7.34 -13.21 4.96
CA LEU A 46 5.98 -13.44 4.47
C LEU A 46 5.40 -12.14 3.91
N LEU A 47 5.45 -11.03 4.65
CA LEU A 47 4.90 -9.75 4.19
C LEU A 47 5.54 -9.25 2.88
N VAL A 48 6.86 -9.42 2.71
CA VAL A 48 7.56 -9.13 1.45
C VAL A 48 6.95 -9.94 0.30
N MET A 49 6.72 -11.24 0.51
CA MET A 49 6.15 -12.11 -0.51
C MET A 49 4.67 -11.81 -0.77
N LEU A 50 3.89 -11.45 0.26
CA LEU A 50 2.50 -11.02 0.09
C LEU A 50 2.39 -9.74 -0.76
N HIS A 51 3.25 -8.74 -0.50
CA HIS A 51 3.32 -7.53 -1.32
C HIS A 51 3.75 -7.83 -2.76
N THR A 52 4.67 -8.77 -2.93
CA THR A 52 5.08 -9.25 -4.27
C THR A 52 3.89 -9.86 -5.01
N GLY A 53 3.09 -10.68 -4.33
CA GLY A 53 1.88 -11.27 -4.90
C GLY A 53 0.88 -10.21 -5.35
N THR A 54 0.58 -9.23 -4.51
CA THR A 54 -0.33 -8.12 -4.87
C THR A 54 0.22 -7.25 -6.00
N MET A 55 1.54 -7.01 -6.05
CA MET A 55 2.19 -6.31 -7.16
C MET A 55 1.98 -7.06 -8.49
N PHE A 56 2.17 -8.37 -8.51
CA PHE A 56 1.89 -9.17 -9.71
C PHE A 56 0.41 -9.15 -10.09
N ALA A 57 -0.52 -9.15 -9.12
CA ALA A 57 -1.95 -9.00 -9.40
C ALA A 57 -2.25 -7.69 -10.13
N VAL A 58 -1.65 -6.58 -9.68
CA VAL A 58 -1.78 -5.28 -10.34
C VAL A 58 -1.24 -5.32 -11.77
N ILE A 59 -0.03 -5.87 -11.97
CA ILE A 59 0.60 -5.97 -13.30
C ILE A 59 -0.29 -6.76 -14.25
N VAL A 60 -0.76 -7.94 -13.82
CA VAL A 60 -1.60 -8.81 -14.65
C VAL A 60 -2.93 -8.15 -14.98
N TYR A 61 -3.59 -7.55 -13.96
CA TYR A 61 -4.90 -6.93 -14.12
C TYR A 61 -4.87 -5.73 -15.07
N PHE A 62 -3.90 -4.83 -14.92
CA PHE A 62 -3.80 -3.61 -15.72
C PHE A 62 -2.98 -3.78 -17.00
N TRP A 63 -2.36 -4.94 -17.24
CA TRP A 63 -1.45 -5.14 -18.37
C TRP A 63 -2.04 -4.71 -19.72
N LYS A 64 -3.28 -5.12 -20.02
CA LYS A 64 -3.94 -4.77 -21.27
C LYS A 64 -4.15 -3.24 -21.41
N SER A 65 -4.57 -2.60 -20.34
CA SER A 65 -4.82 -1.16 -20.31
C SER A 65 -3.51 -0.37 -20.38
N TRP A 66 -2.51 -0.80 -19.60
CA TRP A 66 -1.18 -0.17 -19.64
C TRP A 66 -0.49 -0.34 -20.98
N ARG A 67 -0.61 -1.51 -21.62
CA ARG A 67 -0.08 -1.71 -22.97
C ARG A 67 -0.68 -0.72 -23.95
N ALA A 68 -1.98 -0.49 -23.91
CA ALA A 68 -2.66 0.48 -24.74
C ALA A 68 -2.30 1.94 -24.44
N THR A 69 -2.11 2.27 -23.15
CA THR A 69 -1.88 3.64 -22.70
C THR A 69 -0.40 4.04 -22.73
N TYR A 70 0.50 3.16 -22.27
CA TYR A 70 1.93 3.48 -22.08
C TYR A 70 2.79 3.01 -23.26
N PHE A 71 2.42 1.90 -23.90
CA PHE A 71 3.26 1.25 -24.91
C PHE A 71 2.67 1.29 -26.32
N SER A 72 1.68 2.15 -26.58
CA SER A 72 1.08 2.29 -27.91
C SER A 72 1.99 2.99 -28.93
N SER A 73 2.89 3.85 -28.45
CA SER A 73 3.89 4.56 -29.28
C SER A 73 5.02 5.10 -28.40
N ALA A 74 6.18 5.41 -29.04
CA ALA A 74 7.31 6.01 -28.32
C ALA A 74 6.98 7.37 -27.68
N PRO A 75 6.22 8.29 -28.30
CA PRO A 75 5.76 9.52 -27.65
C PRO A 75 4.84 9.23 -26.46
N ALA A 76 3.89 8.28 -26.57
CA ALA A 76 3.01 7.90 -25.48
C ALA A 76 3.81 7.35 -24.29
N PHE A 77 4.78 6.49 -24.54
CA PHE A 77 5.66 5.97 -23.52
C PHE A 77 6.43 7.09 -22.81
N ARG A 78 7.09 7.98 -23.55
CA ARG A 78 7.85 9.11 -22.97
C ARG A 78 6.99 10.01 -22.10
N SER A 79 5.79 10.38 -22.60
CA SER A 79 4.86 11.23 -21.86
C SER A 79 4.42 10.58 -20.56
N ASN A 80 3.93 9.34 -20.61
CA ASN A 80 3.45 8.64 -19.41
C ASN A 80 4.59 8.27 -18.43
N ALA A 81 5.77 7.89 -18.94
CA ALA A 81 6.95 7.66 -18.11
C ALA A 81 7.37 8.93 -17.37
N TRP A 82 7.34 10.09 -18.04
CA TRP A 82 7.63 11.37 -17.40
C TRP A 82 6.64 11.71 -16.28
N LEU A 83 5.33 11.42 -16.46
CA LEU A 83 4.32 11.58 -15.40
C LEU A 83 4.66 10.72 -14.18
N LEU A 84 5.05 9.45 -14.40
CA LEU A 84 5.45 8.55 -13.31
C LEU A 84 6.73 9.02 -12.61
N VAL A 85 7.74 9.44 -13.37
CA VAL A 85 9.00 9.95 -12.80
C VAL A 85 8.75 11.20 -11.96
N ALA A 86 8.00 12.18 -12.49
CA ALA A 86 7.68 13.41 -11.77
C ALA A 86 6.88 13.12 -10.47
N ALA A 87 5.88 12.23 -10.54
CA ALA A 87 5.10 11.83 -9.38
C ALA A 87 5.95 11.07 -8.35
N THR A 88 6.79 10.14 -8.79
CA THR A 88 7.70 9.36 -7.91
C THR A 88 8.72 10.28 -7.23
N ALA A 89 9.30 11.22 -7.96
CA ALA A 89 10.23 12.20 -7.39
C ALA A 89 9.56 13.01 -6.28
N LEU A 90 8.34 13.51 -6.53
CA LEU A 90 7.61 14.27 -5.52
C LEU A 90 7.14 13.41 -4.34
N THR A 91 6.79 12.14 -4.58
CA THR A 91 6.56 11.15 -3.51
C THR A 91 7.78 11.05 -2.60
N GLY A 92 8.98 10.94 -3.18
CA GLY A 92 10.23 10.88 -2.43
C GLY A 92 10.50 12.16 -1.65
N ILE A 93 10.41 13.32 -2.30
CA ILE A 93 10.65 14.63 -1.66
C ILE A 93 9.71 14.84 -0.47
N VAL A 94 8.41 14.66 -0.67
CA VAL A 94 7.40 14.85 0.38
C VAL A 94 7.55 13.79 1.47
N GLY A 95 7.65 12.51 1.09
CA GLY A 95 7.71 11.42 2.05
C GLY A 95 8.97 11.45 2.91
N PHE A 96 10.16 11.56 2.29
CA PHE A 96 11.41 11.66 3.07
C PHE A 96 11.52 12.98 3.83
N GLY A 97 11.01 14.08 3.27
CA GLY A 97 10.95 15.37 3.95
C GLY A 97 10.12 15.28 5.23
N LEU A 98 8.95 14.66 5.17
CA LEU A 98 8.09 14.42 6.33
C LEU A 98 8.71 13.47 7.34
N LEU A 99 9.25 12.33 6.88
CA LEU A 99 9.91 11.37 7.77
C LEU A 99 11.06 12.03 8.55
N LYS A 100 11.94 12.78 7.85
CA LYS A 100 13.02 13.51 8.50
C LYS A 100 12.52 14.62 9.41
N GLY A 101 11.52 15.39 8.98
CA GLY A 101 10.93 16.49 9.75
C GLY A 101 10.31 15.97 11.05
N ILE A 102 9.48 14.93 10.98
CA ILE A 102 8.85 14.29 12.15
C ILE A 102 9.92 13.76 13.10
N THR A 103 10.89 13.00 12.58
CA THR A 103 11.97 12.44 13.40
C THR A 103 12.80 13.53 14.07
N HIS A 104 13.15 14.61 13.35
CA HIS A 104 13.90 15.73 13.90
C HIS A 104 13.13 16.45 15.01
N PHE A 105 11.84 16.70 14.80
CA PHE A 105 11.00 17.36 15.80
C PHE A 105 10.78 16.49 17.04
N MET A 106 10.48 15.20 16.85
CA MET A 106 10.21 14.28 17.95
C MET A 106 11.45 13.98 18.78
N ARG A 107 12.65 13.92 18.17
CA ARG A 107 13.91 13.72 18.90
C ARG A 107 14.28 14.85 19.84
N LYS A 108 13.74 16.06 19.61
CA LYS A 108 13.92 17.18 20.54
C LYS A 108 13.18 16.98 21.87
N THR A 109 12.04 16.30 21.81
CA THR A 109 11.18 16.06 22.98
C THR A 109 11.36 14.65 23.57
N ALA A 110 11.78 13.70 22.75
CA ALA A 110 12.00 12.29 23.14
C ALA A 110 13.33 11.78 22.53
N PRO A 111 14.45 11.93 23.27
CA PRO A 111 15.74 11.36 22.83
C PRO A 111 15.63 9.86 22.61
N GLY A 112 16.06 9.37 21.43
CA GLY A 112 15.91 7.97 21.03
C GLY A 112 14.63 7.65 20.26
N PHE A 113 13.81 8.66 19.91
CA PHE A 113 12.62 8.45 19.07
C PHE A 113 13.02 7.87 17.70
N GLU A 114 12.35 6.79 17.32
CA GLU A 114 12.39 6.17 16.00
C GLU A 114 11.01 6.27 15.35
N ILE A 115 10.98 6.45 14.04
CA ILE A 115 9.73 6.64 13.29
C ILE A 115 8.81 5.41 13.38
N GLU A 116 9.39 4.25 13.60
CA GLU A 116 8.71 2.97 13.81
C GLU A 116 7.73 3.02 14.99
N HIS A 117 8.01 3.84 16.02
CA HIS A 117 7.09 4.03 17.15
C HIS A 117 5.73 4.62 16.73
N LEU A 118 5.68 5.38 15.63
CA LEU A 118 4.42 5.88 15.09
C LEU A 118 3.61 4.80 14.39
N PHE A 119 4.30 3.79 13.85
CA PHE A 119 3.64 2.75 13.05
C PHE A 119 2.77 1.79 13.86
N GLY A 120 3.04 1.66 15.17
CA GLY A 120 2.24 0.87 16.10
C GLY A 120 1.16 1.68 16.85
N ASN A 121 1.10 3.00 16.64
CA ASN A 121 0.16 3.85 17.37
C ASN A 121 -1.25 3.75 16.78
N ALA A 122 -2.15 3.06 17.50
CA ALA A 122 -3.52 2.85 17.05
C ALA A 122 -4.32 4.14 16.86
N LYS A 123 -4.12 5.16 17.72
CA LYS A 123 -4.81 6.45 17.59
C LYS A 123 -4.41 7.19 16.32
N LEU A 124 -3.11 7.18 16.01
CA LEU A 124 -2.60 7.79 14.78
C LEU A 124 -3.08 7.03 13.55
N MET A 125 -3.06 5.70 13.59
CA MET A 125 -3.53 4.83 12.51
C MET A 125 -5.04 5.03 12.27
N ALA A 126 -5.84 5.09 13.32
CA ALA A 126 -7.28 5.35 13.22
C ALA A 126 -7.57 6.73 12.66
N GLY A 127 -6.86 7.77 13.13
CA GLY A 127 -6.97 9.13 12.60
C GLY A 127 -6.61 9.21 11.11
N ALA A 128 -5.52 8.54 10.70
CA ALA A 128 -5.12 8.46 9.30
C ALA A 128 -6.15 7.73 8.42
N LEU A 129 -6.72 6.64 8.94
CA LEU A 129 -7.76 5.87 8.25
C LEU A 129 -9.05 6.68 8.11
N ALA A 130 -9.44 7.43 9.16
CA ALA A 130 -10.59 8.34 9.11
C ALA A 130 -10.37 9.46 8.10
N ALA A 131 -9.17 10.07 8.07
CA ALA A 131 -8.82 11.11 7.10
C ALA A 131 -8.88 10.59 5.65
N ALA A 132 -8.40 9.37 5.40
CA ALA A 132 -8.56 8.70 4.11
C ALA A 132 -10.04 8.49 3.76
N GLY A 133 -10.86 8.04 4.72
CA GLY A 133 -12.30 7.87 4.55
C GLY A 133 -13.01 9.16 4.15
N VAL A 134 -12.72 10.26 4.83
CA VAL A 134 -13.25 11.59 4.49
C VAL A 134 -12.83 12.01 3.08
N LEU A 135 -11.55 11.85 2.73
CA LEU A 135 -11.04 12.18 1.40
C LEU A 135 -11.75 11.39 0.29
N ILE A 136 -11.98 10.09 0.50
CA ILE A 136 -12.72 9.21 -0.42
C ILE A 136 -14.17 9.71 -0.60
N ILE A 137 -14.87 10.03 0.50
CA ILE A 137 -16.25 10.52 0.44
C ILE A 137 -16.34 11.87 -0.27
N VAL A 138 -15.43 12.80 0.07
CA VAL A 138 -15.41 14.14 -0.55
C VAL A 138 -15.12 14.04 -2.04
N SER A 139 -14.13 13.23 -2.45
CA SER A 139 -13.79 13.04 -3.86
C SER A 139 -14.92 12.37 -4.66
N SER A 140 -15.70 11.49 -4.02
CA SER A 140 -16.83 10.81 -4.68
C SER A 140 -17.93 11.79 -5.15
N ARG A 141 -18.08 12.95 -4.49
CA ARG A 141 -19.02 13.98 -4.90
C ARG A 141 -18.63 14.72 -6.18
N GLN A 142 -17.38 14.61 -6.61
CA GLN A 142 -16.86 15.29 -7.78
C GLN A 142 -16.86 14.40 -9.04
N GLN A 143 -17.39 13.19 -8.96
CA GLN A 143 -17.40 12.22 -10.07
C GLN A 143 -18.07 12.72 -11.35
N ALA A 144 -19.02 13.65 -11.27
CA ALA A 144 -19.70 14.21 -12.43
C ALA A 144 -18.84 15.16 -13.29
N ARG A 145 -17.65 15.58 -12.84
CA ARG A 145 -16.78 16.58 -13.51
C ARG A 145 -15.55 15.98 -14.19
N GLN A 146 -15.57 14.70 -14.52
CA GLN A 146 -14.38 13.94 -14.94
C GLN A 146 -14.14 14.01 -16.47
N HIS A 147 -13.84 15.20 -16.98
CA HIS A 147 -13.48 15.40 -18.40
C HIS A 147 -12.02 15.87 -18.58
N GLY A 148 -11.24 15.87 -17.51
CA GLY A 148 -9.87 16.35 -17.54
C GLY A 148 -8.85 15.29 -17.94
N THR A 149 -7.74 15.71 -18.54
CA THR A 149 -6.58 14.85 -18.79
C THR A 149 -5.65 14.81 -17.55
N LEU A 150 -4.86 13.76 -17.45
CA LEU A 150 -3.80 13.65 -16.46
C LEU A 150 -2.59 14.48 -16.95
N SER A 151 -2.41 15.67 -16.38
CA SER A 151 -1.27 16.54 -16.65
C SER A 151 -0.11 16.28 -15.67
N VAL A 152 1.08 16.82 -15.96
CA VAL A 152 2.26 16.72 -15.07
C VAL A 152 1.94 17.29 -13.67
N GLY A 153 1.29 18.45 -13.59
CA GLY A 153 0.91 19.05 -12.29
C GLY A 153 -0.02 18.12 -11.48
N LYS A 154 -1.03 17.51 -12.12
CA LYS A 154 -1.93 16.56 -11.46
C LYS A 154 -1.17 15.29 -11.02
N ALA A 155 -0.27 14.77 -11.85
CA ALA A 155 0.57 13.63 -11.50
C ALA A 155 1.46 13.94 -10.30
N MET A 156 2.06 15.12 -10.25
CA MET A 156 2.86 15.58 -9.11
C MET A 156 2.03 15.68 -7.83
N VAL A 157 0.80 16.21 -7.89
CA VAL A 157 -0.09 16.25 -6.71
C VAL A 157 -0.43 14.85 -6.23
N ILE A 158 -0.73 13.90 -7.13
CA ILE A 158 -0.95 12.49 -6.78
C ILE A 158 0.30 11.91 -6.11
N GLY A 159 1.50 12.21 -6.64
CA GLY A 159 2.77 11.81 -6.05
C GLY A 159 3.01 12.42 -4.66
N ALA A 160 2.70 13.71 -4.47
CA ALA A 160 2.79 14.37 -3.17
C ALA A 160 1.85 13.72 -2.13
N VAL A 161 0.60 13.46 -2.53
CA VAL A 161 -0.38 12.74 -1.70
C VAL A 161 0.12 11.33 -1.34
N GLN A 162 0.75 10.62 -2.29
CA GLN A 162 1.38 9.34 -1.99
C GLN A 162 2.52 9.49 -0.96
N GLY A 163 3.32 10.56 -1.06
CA GLY A 163 4.36 10.89 -0.08
C GLY A 163 3.81 11.09 1.34
N LEU A 164 2.63 11.70 1.48
CA LEU A 164 1.94 11.84 2.76
C LEU A 164 1.58 10.47 3.39
N CYS A 165 1.36 9.45 2.59
CA CYS A 165 1.01 8.12 3.11
C CYS A 165 2.19 7.39 3.78
N LEU A 166 3.45 7.79 3.51
CA LEU A 166 4.63 7.07 3.99
C LEU A 166 4.78 7.09 5.52
N PRO A 167 4.68 8.25 6.23
CA PRO A 167 4.79 8.28 7.68
C PRO A 167 3.51 7.86 8.41
N PHE A 168 2.35 7.88 7.76
CA PHE A 168 1.05 7.64 8.40
C PHE A 168 0.48 6.28 7.98
N ARG A 169 0.84 5.22 8.72
CA ARG A 169 0.16 3.92 8.57
C ARG A 169 -1.32 4.09 8.89
N GLY A 170 -2.18 3.51 8.06
CA GLY A 170 -3.62 3.74 8.13
C GLY A 170 -4.14 4.69 7.06
N PHE A 171 -3.33 5.63 6.57
CA PHE A 171 -3.69 6.49 5.45
C PHE A 171 -3.61 5.71 4.15
N SER A 172 -4.74 5.18 3.70
CA SER A 172 -4.82 4.32 2.51
C SER A 172 -4.16 4.96 1.28
N ARG A 173 -3.03 4.40 0.81
CA ARG A 173 -2.31 4.92 -0.35
C ARG A 173 -3.18 4.93 -1.61
N SER A 174 -3.84 3.80 -1.95
CA SER A 174 -4.74 3.71 -3.10
C SER A 174 -5.95 4.64 -2.94
N GLY A 175 -6.56 4.68 -1.77
CA GLY A 175 -7.66 5.59 -1.45
C GLY A 175 -7.29 7.05 -1.64
N ALA A 176 -6.15 7.48 -1.13
CA ALA A 176 -5.70 8.86 -1.19
C ALA A 176 -5.30 9.27 -2.62
N THR A 177 -4.51 8.47 -3.33
CA THR A 177 -4.00 8.82 -4.66
C THR A 177 -5.09 8.79 -5.73
N ILE A 178 -6.00 7.80 -5.70
CA ILE A 178 -7.15 7.74 -6.60
C ILE A 178 -8.09 8.93 -6.32
N SER A 179 -8.41 9.19 -5.04
CA SER A 179 -9.26 10.31 -4.64
C SER A 179 -8.68 11.66 -5.05
N ALA A 180 -7.37 11.86 -4.92
CA ALA A 180 -6.70 13.08 -5.39
C ALA A 180 -6.85 13.25 -6.91
N GLY A 181 -6.69 12.19 -7.68
CA GLY A 181 -6.92 12.20 -9.13
C GLY A 181 -8.36 12.59 -9.48
N ILE A 182 -9.34 11.94 -8.85
CA ILE A 182 -10.78 12.22 -9.04
C ILE A 182 -11.11 13.67 -8.67
N ALA A 183 -10.62 14.15 -7.54
CA ALA A 183 -10.85 15.53 -7.06
C ALA A 183 -10.31 16.59 -8.03
N MET A 184 -9.27 16.28 -8.78
CA MET A 184 -8.72 17.14 -9.84
C MET A 184 -9.39 16.95 -11.21
N GLY A 185 -10.48 16.17 -11.30
CA GLY A 185 -11.23 15.93 -12.53
C GLY A 185 -10.55 14.93 -13.47
N VAL A 186 -9.60 14.12 -13.00
CA VAL A 186 -9.06 12.99 -13.79
C VAL A 186 -10.11 11.89 -13.85
N PRO A 187 -10.38 11.28 -15.04
CA PRO A 187 -11.29 10.16 -15.14
C PRO A 187 -10.94 9.03 -14.18
N GLN A 188 -11.93 8.46 -13.51
CA GLN A 188 -11.77 7.45 -12.45
C GLN A 188 -10.83 6.33 -12.86
N ARG A 189 -11.09 5.71 -14.01
CA ARG A 189 -10.27 4.63 -14.55
C ARG A 189 -8.81 5.08 -14.74
N ARG A 190 -8.58 6.29 -15.23
CA ARG A 190 -7.23 6.81 -15.43
C ARG A 190 -6.52 7.12 -14.10
N ALA A 191 -7.26 7.62 -13.11
CA ALA A 191 -6.73 7.84 -11.76
C ALA A 191 -6.34 6.52 -11.09
N GLU A 192 -7.17 5.48 -11.24
CA GLU A 192 -6.92 4.11 -10.77
C GLU A 192 -5.66 3.52 -11.44
N GLU A 193 -5.62 3.49 -12.77
CA GLU A 193 -4.49 2.98 -13.55
C GLU A 193 -3.17 3.66 -13.19
N PHE A 194 -3.17 4.99 -13.04
CA PHE A 194 -1.99 5.75 -12.69
C PHE A 194 -1.54 5.53 -11.24
N SER A 195 -2.49 5.48 -10.30
CA SER A 195 -2.20 5.18 -8.89
C SER A 195 -1.52 3.83 -8.73
N PHE A 196 -2.03 2.80 -9.42
CA PHE A 196 -1.43 1.47 -9.36
C PHE A 196 -0.10 1.37 -10.15
N ALA A 197 0.05 2.08 -11.28
CA ALA A 197 1.33 2.17 -11.97
C ALA A 197 2.41 2.81 -11.07
N LEU A 198 2.05 3.88 -10.36
CA LEU A 198 2.94 4.54 -9.40
C LEU A 198 3.34 3.61 -8.24
N ALA A 199 2.41 2.76 -7.77
CA ALA A 199 2.69 1.75 -6.77
C ALA A 199 3.68 0.70 -7.27
N VAL A 200 3.47 0.18 -8.49
CA VAL A 200 4.36 -0.83 -9.09
C VAL A 200 5.77 -0.30 -9.29
N VAL A 201 5.93 0.98 -9.63
CA VAL A 201 7.26 1.61 -9.74
C VAL A 201 7.97 1.70 -8.39
N LEU A 202 7.24 1.93 -7.29
CA LEU A 202 7.83 2.07 -5.95
C LEU A 202 8.01 0.74 -5.20
N THR A 203 7.16 -0.25 -5.46
CA THR A 203 7.17 -1.52 -4.73
C THR A 203 8.53 -2.25 -4.81
N PRO A 204 9.24 -2.33 -5.95
CA PRO A 204 10.54 -2.99 -6.00
C PRO A 204 11.57 -2.40 -5.03
N ALA A 205 11.59 -1.08 -4.83
CA ALA A 205 12.50 -0.43 -3.88
C ALA A 205 12.20 -0.85 -2.43
N VAL A 206 10.93 -0.99 -2.09
CA VAL A 206 10.49 -1.48 -0.78
C VAL A 206 10.86 -2.95 -0.60
N LEU A 207 10.60 -3.79 -1.62
CA LEU A 207 10.95 -5.22 -1.58
C LEU A 207 12.46 -5.44 -1.42
N VAL A 208 13.28 -4.67 -2.12
CA VAL A 208 14.76 -4.74 -1.98
C VAL A 208 15.17 -4.33 -0.57
N LYS A 209 14.61 -3.25 -0.02
CA LYS A 209 14.92 -2.78 1.34
C LYS A 209 14.56 -3.83 2.40
N GLU A 210 13.36 -4.39 2.35
CA GLU A 210 12.91 -5.38 3.33
C GLU A 210 13.62 -6.73 3.14
N GLY A 211 13.86 -7.15 1.89
CA GLY A 211 14.66 -8.33 1.58
C GLY A 211 16.11 -8.20 2.09
N TRP A 212 16.70 -7.00 2.01
CA TRP A 212 18.02 -6.72 2.56
C TRP A 212 18.03 -6.79 4.09
N ARG A 213 17.00 -6.26 4.76
CA ARG A 213 16.83 -6.39 6.21
C ARG A 213 16.71 -7.85 6.65
N PHE A 214 15.93 -8.64 5.93
CA PHE A 214 15.82 -10.07 6.17
C PHE A 214 17.17 -10.78 6.01
N TYR A 215 17.89 -10.49 4.91
CA TYR A 215 19.22 -11.03 4.68
C TYR A 215 20.20 -10.70 5.82
N GLN A 216 20.20 -9.47 6.30
CA GLN A 216 21.04 -9.06 7.44
C GLN A 216 20.65 -9.80 8.73
N ALA A 217 19.36 -10.00 8.99
CA ALA A 217 18.89 -10.76 10.15
C ALA A 217 19.36 -12.23 10.10
N VAL A 218 19.35 -12.85 8.92
CA VAL A 218 19.90 -14.20 8.69
C VAL A 218 21.41 -14.21 8.90
N ALA A 219 22.14 -13.26 8.28
CA ALA A 219 23.60 -13.20 8.31
C ALA A 219 24.15 -12.93 9.73
N ASN A 220 23.42 -12.17 10.54
CA ASN A 220 23.79 -11.85 11.93
C ASN A 220 23.39 -12.93 12.94
N GLY A 221 22.92 -14.11 12.49
CA GLY A 221 22.55 -15.22 13.37
C GLY A 221 21.30 -14.94 14.22
N SER A 222 20.54 -13.87 13.92
CA SER A 222 19.32 -13.53 14.67
C SER A 222 18.19 -14.57 14.47
N LEU A 223 18.37 -15.52 13.55
CA LEU A 223 17.52 -16.68 13.28
C LEU A 223 18.13 -17.95 13.87
N GLY A 224 18.46 -17.94 15.16
CA GLY A 224 19.11 -19.07 15.88
C GLY A 224 18.43 -20.45 15.73
N HIS A 225 17.27 -20.50 15.14
CA HIS A 225 16.56 -21.77 14.83
C HIS A 225 16.93 -22.38 13.45
N LEU A 226 17.68 -21.67 12.60
CA LEU A 226 18.14 -22.23 11.32
C LEU A 226 19.34 -23.20 11.49
N GLU A 227 20.05 -23.15 12.61
CA GLU A 227 21.19 -24.03 12.88
C GLU A 227 20.79 -25.49 13.11
N HIS A 228 19.51 -25.80 13.35
CA HIS A 228 19.02 -27.14 13.65
C HIS A 228 18.30 -27.81 12.47
N GLY A 229 18.76 -27.62 11.24
CA GLY A 229 18.31 -28.43 10.09
C GLY A 229 16.97 -28.02 9.48
N ASN A 230 16.36 -26.91 9.89
CA ASN A 230 15.22 -26.36 9.18
C ASN A 230 15.69 -25.71 7.86
N SER A 231 15.51 -26.45 6.78
CA SER A 231 15.97 -26.02 5.47
C SER A 231 15.28 -24.70 5.08
N LEU A 232 15.98 -23.87 4.31
CA LEU A 232 15.46 -22.65 3.69
C LEU A 232 14.08 -22.89 3.02
N ALA A 233 13.81 -24.12 2.57
CA ALA A 233 12.53 -24.54 2.02
C ALA A 233 11.36 -24.41 3.01
N HIS A 234 11.54 -24.64 4.31
CA HIS A 234 10.49 -24.49 5.31
C HIS A 234 10.10 -23.03 5.55
N LEU A 235 11.00 -22.08 5.32
CA LEU A 235 10.70 -20.65 5.38
C LEU A 235 10.08 -20.14 4.06
N LEU A 236 10.58 -20.62 2.93
CA LEU A 236 10.14 -20.17 1.61
C LEU A 236 8.80 -20.75 1.19
N ALA A 237 8.51 -22.02 1.50
CA ALA A 237 7.27 -22.66 1.04
C ALA A 237 5.99 -21.97 1.56
N PRO A 238 5.85 -21.62 2.86
CA PRO A 238 4.70 -20.84 3.33
C PRO A 238 4.64 -19.45 2.70
N SER A 239 5.78 -18.78 2.52
CA SER A 239 5.86 -17.46 1.95
C SER A 239 5.47 -17.43 0.47
N LEU A 240 5.87 -18.44 -0.31
CA LEU A 240 5.46 -18.62 -1.71
C LEU A 240 3.96 -18.93 -1.83
N LEU A 241 3.43 -19.76 -0.93
CA LEU A 241 2.00 -20.03 -0.88
C LEU A 241 1.23 -18.75 -0.53
N GLY A 242 1.70 -17.98 0.45
CA GLY A 242 1.13 -16.69 0.80
C GLY A 242 1.15 -15.72 -0.39
N MET A 243 2.25 -15.64 -1.13
CA MET A 243 2.36 -14.84 -2.36
C MET A 243 1.29 -15.23 -3.39
N LEU A 244 1.08 -16.51 -3.61
CA LEU A 244 0.05 -17.00 -4.53
C LEU A 244 -1.36 -16.64 -4.05
N LEU A 245 -1.65 -16.84 -2.75
CA LEU A 245 -2.94 -16.52 -2.17
C LEU A 245 -3.22 -15.01 -2.23
N SER A 246 -2.24 -14.16 -1.89
CA SER A 246 -2.39 -12.71 -1.97
C SER A 246 -2.52 -12.21 -3.42
N PHE A 247 -1.85 -12.87 -4.38
CA PHE A 247 -2.04 -12.61 -5.82
C PHE A 247 -3.47 -12.88 -6.25
N LEU A 248 -4.02 -14.06 -5.92
CA LEU A 248 -5.41 -14.43 -6.30
C LEU A 248 -6.44 -13.51 -5.63
N ALA A 249 -6.29 -13.27 -4.33
CA ALA A 249 -7.12 -12.33 -3.58
C ALA A 249 -7.04 -10.92 -4.17
N GLY A 250 -5.85 -10.48 -4.56
CA GLY A 250 -5.61 -9.20 -5.20
C GLY A 250 -6.31 -9.06 -6.55
N LEU A 251 -6.30 -10.08 -7.38
CA LEU A 251 -7.05 -10.06 -8.65
C LEU A 251 -8.56 -9.91 -8.43
N LEU A 252 -9.11 -10.59 -7.42
CA LEU A 252 -10.52 -10.45 -7.04
C LEU A 252 -10.81 -9.06 -6.50
N ALA A 253 -9.94 -8.53 -5.64
CA ALA A 253 -10.05 -7.19 -5.07
C ALA A 253 -10.06 -6.11 -6.16
N LEU A 254 -9.15 -6.19 -7.15
CA LEU A 254 -9.10 -5.24 -8.27
C LEU A 254 -10.36 -5.29 -9.13
N ARG A 255 -10.87 -6.49 -9.44
CA ARG A 255 -12.14 -6.62 -10.17
C ARG A 255 -13.30 -5.97 -9.43
N TRP A 256 -13.35 -6.14 -8.11
CA TRP A 256 -14.37 -5.52 -7.27
C TRP A 256 -14.19 -4.00 -7.21
N LEU A 257 -12.97 -3.52 -6.97
CA LEU A 257 -12.64 -2.11 -6.92
C LEU A 257 -13.05 -1.38 -8.21
N SER A 258 -12.56 -1.84 -9.36
CA SER A 258 -12.84 -1.21 -10.66
C SER A 258 -14.35 -1.19 -10.94
N ARG A 259 -15.06 -2.29 -10.67
CA ARG A 259 -16.51 -2.35 -10.84
C ARG A 259 -17.26 -1.34 -9.96
N TRP A 260 -16.88 -1.22 -8.68
CA TRP A 260 -17.51 -0.28 -7.77
C TRP A 260 -17.17 1.17 -8.10
N LEU A 261 -15.95 1.41 -8.56
CA LEU A 261 -15.53 2.72 -9.02
C LEU A 261 -16.34 3.16 -10.24
N GLU A 262 -16.47 2.31 -11.26
CA GLU A 262 -17.28 2.56 -12.46
C GLU A 262 -18.77 2.77 -12.15
N GLN A 263 -19.30 2.11 -11.14
CA GLN A 263 -20.69 2.26 -10.68
C GLN A 263 -20.92 3.50 -9.79
N GLY A 264 -19.90 4.35 -9.58
CA GLY A 264 -20.03 5.52 -8.71
C GLY A 264 -20.10 5.19 -7.21
N ARG A 265 -19.76 3.96 -6.81
CA ARG A 265 -19.84 3.47 -5.43
C ARG A 265 -18.60 3.76 -4.60
N TRP A 266 -17.77 4.71 -5.01
CA TRP A 266 -16.52 5.06 -4.35
C TRP A 266 -16.70 5.44 -2.88
N HIS A 267 -17.78 6.14 -2.54
CA HIS A 267 -18.10 6.58 -1.18
C HIS A 267 -18.26 5.44 -0.16
N PHE A 268 -18.63 4.23 -0.59
CA PHE A 268 -18.74 3.08 0.34
C PHE A 268 -17.40 2.69 0.93
N PHE A 269 -16.31 2.80 0.18
CA PHE A 269 -14.97 2.57 0.74
C PHE A 269 -14.63 3.63 1.80
N GLY A 270 -15.04 4.87 1.59
CA GLY A 270 -14.87 5.92 2.59
C GLY A 270 -15.67 5.67 3.87
N ALA A 271 -16.93 5.24 3.74
CA ALA A 271 -17.76 4.85 4.89
C ALA A 271 -17.15 3.66 5.65
N TYR A 272 -16.63 2.66 4.91
CA TYR A 272 -15.91 1.55 5.51
C TYR A 272 -14.66 2.02 6.28
N CYS A 273 -13.84 2.92 5.72
CA CYS A 273 -12.67 3.46 6.41
C CYS A 273 -13.03 4.17 7.72
N LEU A 274 -14.16 4.91 7.75
CA LEU A 274 -14.63 5.56 8.97
C LEU A 274 -15.08 4.53 10.02
N ALA A 275 -15.83 3.51 9.62
CA ALA A 275 -16.22 2.43 10.53
C ALA A 275 -14.99 1.65 11.04
N ALA A 276 -14.06 1.28 10.16
CA ALA A 276 -12.84 0.58 10.52
C ALA A 276 -11.94 1.43 11.44
N SER A 277 -11.92 2.76 11.30
CA SER A 277 -11.16 3.63 12.21
C SER A 277 -11.65 3.54 13.65
N LEU A 278 -12.96 3.41 13.86
CA LEU A 278 -13.55 3.22 15.19
C LEU A 278 -13.16 1.86 15.78
N VAL A 279 -13.14 0.81 14.95
CA VAL A 279 -12.69 -0.53 15.40
C VAL A 279 -11.21 -0.49 15.80
N VAL A 280 -10.35 0.16 15.00
CA VAL A 280 -8.92 0.32 15.33
C VAL A 280 -8.72 1.08 16.64
N LEU A 281 -9.54 2.10 16.93
CA LEU A 281 -9.50 2.81 18.20
C LEU A 281 -9.95 1.96 19.39
N ALA A 282 -10.91 1.05 19.18
CA ALA A 282 -11.46 0.23 20.24
C ALA A 282 -10.57 -0.97 20.60
N VAL A 283 -9.80 -1.51 19.65
CA VAL A 283 -9.00 -2.73 19.81
C VAL A 283 -7.51 -2.40 20.05
N GLY A 284 -7.06 -1.24 19.63
CA GLY A 284 -5.65 -0.81 19.72
C GLY A 284 -5.36 0.08 20.89
#